data_449a21ab96f1707f17ba63fd8a49a259
#
_entry.id   449a21ab96f1707f17ba63fd8a49a259
#
_cell.length_a   1.000
_cell.length_b   1.000
_cell.length_c   1.000
_cell.angle_alpha   90.00
_cell.angle_beta   90.00
_cell.angle_gamma   90.00
#
_symmetry.space_group_name_H-M   'P 1'
#
loop_
_entity.id
_entity.type
_entity.pdbx_description
1 polymer ?
#
loop_
_entity_poly.entity_id
_entity_poly.type
_entity_poly.pdbx_seq_one_letter_code
_entity_poly.pdbx_strand_id
1 'polypeptide(L)'
;MTQIADSIQIRNTTFKNRLIKGAMSEALANDAGQPNQLHLGLYEAWAKGGLGCAITGNVMVDIRAKNEPGVVVAESERDLVELKKWADIGKQYGMVQLIQLSHPGRQCPKGLNKKTVAPSAVPFSPMLATMFGTPRELREDEILDIIQRFAKAASICEKAGFEGVQLHGAHGYLISQFLSPLTNKRQDQWGGSIENRMRFLLEIYKAVREATSENFIISVKLNSADFQRGGITEEDVITVFKAIDAVGIDLIEISGGTYEAPAMAGAKSEKRKASTIAREAYFLDFAEKIRQQVTCKLMVTGGFRTVAGMNAALQSGACDFIGIARPFAVETDLANRLIAGQDVKYAVKPIKTGLPFVDKMAIMEIIWYAAQFRSIGKGKKPNPKLSPLLVFLNYAKGNIKAVIKGQVNSRKSA
;
A
#
# COMPACT_ATOMS: atom_id res chain seq x y z
N MET A 1 -2.40 -27.90 13.35
CA MET A 1 -1.36 -27.04 12.72
C MET A 1 -2.07 -25.91 11.99
N THR A 2 -1.59 -24.67 12.14
CA THR A 2 -2.22 -23.48 11.53
C THR A 2 -2.17 -23.56 10.01
N GLN A 3 -3.29 -23.23 9.35
CA GLN A 3 -3.45 -23.26 7.90
C GLN A 3 -4.06 -21.95 7.39
N ILE A 4 -3.95 -21.70 6.08
CA ILE A 4 -4.52 -20.52 5.42
C ILE A 4 -6.05 -20.42 5.57
N ALA A 5 -6.74 -21.56 5.71
CA ALA A 5 -8.19 -21.62 5.87
C ALA A 5 -8.68 -21.28 7.30
N ASP A 6 -7.79 -21.29 8.29
CA ASP A 6 -8.17 -21.05 9.69
C ASP A 6 -8.56 -19.60 9.91
N SER A 7 -9.63 -19.40 10.67
CA SER A 7 -10.00 -18.08 11.13
C SER A 7 -9.02 -17.54 12.17
N ILE A 8 -8.97 -16.23 12.30
CA ILE A 8 -8.18 -15.53 13.31
C ILE A 8 -8.89 -14.25 13.73
N GLN A 9 -8.72 -13.86 14.99
CA GLN A 9 -9.32 -12.66 15.54
C GLN A 9 -8.26 -11.58 15.78
N ILE A 10 -8.59 -10.33 15.39
CA ILE A 10 -7.90 -9.12 15.82
C ILE A 10 -8.96 -8.22 16.46
N ARG A 11 -8.77 -7.85 17.73
CA ARG A 11 -9.78 -7.17 18.53
C ARG A 11 -11.11 -7.93 18.46
N ASN A 12 -12.22 -7.25 18.13
CA ASN A 12 -13.53 -7.89 17.98
C ASN A 12 -13.86 -8.33 16.55
N THR A 13 -12.88 -8.23 15.63
CA THR A 13 -13.09 -8.59 14.23
C THR A 13 -12.51 -9.97 13.91
N THR A 14 -13.35 -10.86 13.37
CA THR A 14 -12.95 -12.18 12.92
C THR A 14 -12.61 -12.17 11.42
N PHE A 15 -11.42 -12.56 11.09
CA PHE A 15 -10.98 -12.84 9.73
C PHE A 15 -11.31 -14.31 9.43
N LYS A 16 -12.14 -14.57 8.41
CA LYS A 16 -12.63 -15.92 8.09
C LYS A 16 -11.55 -16.89 7.59
N ASN A 17 -10.40 -16.36 7.16
CA ASN A 17 -9.20 -17.10 6.79
C ASN A 17 -7.98 -16.17 6.89
N ARG A 18 -6.77 -16.71 6.68
CA ARG A 18 -5.50 -15.99 6.85
C ARG A 18 -4.95 -15.36 5.57
N LEU A 19 -5.78 -15.24 4.53
CA LEU A 19 -5.38 -14.65 3.25
C LEU A 19 -5.78 -13.17 3.20
N ILE A 20 -4.78 -12.31 2.97
CA ILE A 20 -4.98 -10.87 2.80
C ILE A 20 -4.52 -10.44 1.40
N LYS A 21 -5.38 -9.74 0.66
CA LYS A 21 -4.97 -9.02 -0.54
C LYS A 21 -4.21 -7.77 -0.11
N GLY A 22 -2.89 -7.76 -0.31
CA GLY A 22 -2.04 -6.60 -0.03
C GLY A 22 -2.39 -5.39 -0.91
N ALA A 23 -2.15 -4.19 -0.38
CA ALA A 23 -2.42 -2.94 -1.08
C ALA A 23 -1.70 -2.84 -2.44
N MET A 24 -2.41 -2.34 -3.45
CA MET A 24 -1.90 -2.01 -4.79
C MET A 24 -2.57 -0.72 -5.27
N SER A 25 -1.89 0.07 -6.09
CA SER A 25 -2.50 1.22 -6.79
C SER A 25 -3.68 0.77 -7.64
N GLU A 26 -4.84 1.35 -7.44
CA GLU A 26 -6.08 0.99 -8.15
C GLU A 26 -6.44 2.01 -9.23
N ALA A 27 -6.19 3.30 -8.99
CA ALA A 27 -6.45 4.40 -9.92
C ALA A 27 -7.87 4.39 -10.51
N LEU A 28 -8.88 4.13 -9.67
CA LEU A 28 -10.28 3.96 -10.05
C LEU A 28 -11.18 5.13 -9.64
N ALA A 29 -10.73 6.00 -8.72
CA ALA A 29 -11.52 7.12 -8.22
C ALA A 29 -11.87 8.11 -9.34
N ASN A 30 -12.95 8.86 -9.14
CA ASN A 30 -13.31 9.97 -10.02
C ASN A 30 -12.38 11.19 -9.81
N ASP A 31 -12.58 12.24 -10.59
CA ASP A 31 -11.75 13.46 -10.54
C ASP A 31 -11.80 14.14 -9.15
N ALA A 32 -12.89 13.96 -8.40
CA ALA A 32 -13.06 14.48 -7.04
C ALA A 32 -12.36 13.64 -5.95
N GLY A 33 -11.76 12.50 -6.31
CA GLY A 33 -11.12 11.58 -5.37
C GLY A 33 -12.11 10.67 -4.63
N GLN A 34 -13.31 10.47 -5.17
CA GLN A 34 -14.34 9.63 -4.56
C GLN A 34 -14.28 8.19 -5.07
N PRO A 35 -14.53 7.19 -4.21
CA PRO A 35 -14.79 5.84 -4.67
C PRO A 35 -16.08 5.82 -5.51
N ASN A 36 -16.20 4.81 -6.37
CA ASN A 36 -17.31 4.71 -7.31
C ASN A 36 -17.63 3.24 -7.62
N GLN A 37 -18.58 2.99 -8.54
CA GLN A 37 -19.03 1.66 -8.92
C GLN A 37 -17.91 0.69 -9.31
N LEU A 38 -16.76 1.19 -9.81
CA LEU A 38 -15.63 0.32 -10.15
C LEU A 38 -14.99 -0.28 -8.91
N HIS A 39 -14.90 0.48 -7.79
CA HIS A 39 -14.44 -0.05 -6.51
C HIS A 39 -15.42 -1.12 -5.99
N LEU A 40 -16.73 -0.83 -6.03
CA LEU A 40 -17.74 -1.77 -5.55
C LEU A 40 -17.63 -3.11 -6.30
N GLY A 41 -17.63 -3.09 -7.62
CA GLY A 41 -17.51 -4.31 -8.43
C GLY A 41 -16.19 -5.05 -8.26
N LEU A 42 -15.07 -4.32 -8.05
CA LEU A 42 -13.76 -4.92 -7.81
C LEU A 42 -13.71 -5.67 -6.48
N TYR A 43 -14.16 -5.01 -5.40
CA TYR A 43 -14.14 -5.59 -4.05
C TYR A 43 -15.18 -6.72 -3.89
N GLU A 44 -16.33 -6.59 -4.55
CA GLU A 44 -17.31 -7.66 -4.62
C GLU A 44 -16.74 -8.92 -5.29
N ALA A 45 -15.98 -8.77 -6.37
CA ALA A 45 -15.35 -9.91 -7.05
C ALA A 45 -14.36 -10.65 -6.13
N TRP A 46 -13.53 -9.93 -5.35
CA TRP A 46 -12.64 -10.55 -4.37
C TRP A 46 -13.38 -11.17 -3.19
N ALA A 47 -14.42 -10.51 -2.69
CA ALA A 47 -15.21 -11.01 -1.58
C ALA A 47 -15.95 -12.31 -1.93
N LYS A 48 -16.57 -12.39 -3.13
CA LYS A 48 -17.14 -13.61 -3.71
C LYS A 48 -16.08 -14.69 -3.96
N GLY A 49 -14.86 -14.29 -4.27
CA GLY A 49 -13.68 -15.15 -4.43
C GLY A 49 -13.12 -15.74 -3.14
N GLY A 50 -13.79 -15.51 -1.98
CA GLY A 50 -13.45 -16.13 -0.69
C GLY A 50 -12.38 -15.42 0.12
N LEU A 51 -11.94 -14.22 -0.28
CA LEU A 51 -10.89 -13.48 0.39
C LEU A 51 -11.25 -13.18 1.86
N GLY A 52 -10.31 -13.37 2.79
CA GLY A 52 -10.48 -13.07 4.22
C GLY A 52 -10.39 -11.57 4.51
N CYS A 53 -9.43 -10.90 3.90
CA CYS A 53 -9.27 -9.44 4.08
C CYS A 53 -8.71 -8.78 2.81
N ALA A 54 -9.23 -7.60 2.46
CA ALA A 54 -8.68 -6.73 1.45
C ALA A 54 -8.11 -5.45 2.09
N ILE A 55 -6.81 -5.19 1.85
CA ILE A 55 -6.25 -3.86 2.09
C ILE A 55 -6.41 -3.07 0.78
N THR A 56 -7.01 -1.89 0.88
CA THR A 56 -7.30 -1.05 -0.30
C THR A 56 -6.04 -0.56 -0.99
N GLY A 57 -6.18 -0.01 -2.18
CA GLY A 57 -5.16 0.88 -2.73
C GLY A 57 -4.96 2.11 -1.86
N ASN A 58 -3.94 2.91 -2.19
CA ASN A 58 -3.65 4.14 -1.47
C ASN A 58 -4.90 5.03 -1.36
N VAL A 59 -5.21 5.48 -0.15
CA VAL A 59 -6.21 6.50 0.11
C VAL A 59 -5.48 7.70 0.72
N MET A 60 -5.54 8.85 0.03
CA MET A 60 -4.83 10.05 0.48
C MET A 60 -5.57 10.74 1.61
N VAL A 61 -4.82 11.22 2.58
CA VAL A 61 -5.35 12.00 3.71
C VAL A 61 -5.47 13.51 3.39
N ASP A 62 -5.00 13.92 2.20
CA ASP A 62 -4.99 15.32 1.74
C ASP A 62 -5.19 15.38 0.23
N ILE A 63 -6.24 16.07 -0.23
CA ILE A 63 -6.53 16.29 -1.65
C ILE A 63 -5.41 17.08 -2.38
N ARG A 64 -4.63 17.86 -1.63
CA ARG A 64 -3.51 18.66 -2.14
C ARG A 64 -2.25 17.81 -2.39
N ALA A 65 -2.24 16.54 -1.93
CA ALA A 65 -1.10 15.64 -1.98
C ALA A 65 -1.50 14.28 -2.55
N LYS A 66 -1.65 14.21 -3.87
CA LYS A 66 -1.96 12.98 -4.60
C LYS A 66 -0.70 12.34 -5.18
N ASN A 67 -0.60 11.02 -5.09
CA ASN A 67 0.50 10.25 -5.69
C ASN A 67 0.23 9.86 -7.15
N GLU A 68 -1.04 9.80 -7.56
CA GLU A 68 -1.45 9.41 -8.90
C GLU A 68 -2.85 9.95 -9.24
N PRO A 69 -3.23 10.05 -10.53
CA PRO A 69 -4.60 10.31 -10.93
C PRO A 69 -5.52 9.14 -10.54
N GLY A 70 -6.77 9.45 -10.15
CA GLY A 70 -7.76 8.44 -9.79
C GLY A 70 -7.52 7.78 -8.42
N VAL A 71 -6.74 8.42 -7.54
CA VAL A 71 -6.58 7.99 -6.14
C VAL A 71 -7.77 8.47 -5.29
N VAL A 72 -8.22 7.65 -4.35
CA VAL A 72 -9.26 8.02 -3.39
C VAL A 72 -8.67 8.97 -2.34
N VAL A 73 -9.49 9.91 -1.84
CA VAL A 73 -9.13 10.86 -0.78
C VAL A 73 -10.14 10.80 0.35
N ALA A 74 -9.70 10.68 1.59
CA ALA A 74 -10.54 10.63 2.77
C ALA A 74 -10.16 11.78 3.73
N GLU A 75 -10.45 13.04 3.35
CA GLU A 75 -10.11 14.22 4.17
C GLU A 75 -11.31 14.89 4.84
N SER A 76 -12.53 14.54 4.42
CA SER A 76 -13.77 15.11 4.95
C SER A 76 -14.92 14.12 4.84
N GLU A 77 -16.01 14.35 5.58
CA GLU A 77 -17.21 13.52 5.54
C GLU A 77 -18.06 13.72 4.26
N ARG A 78 -17.62 14.59 3.35
CA ARG A 78 -18.31 14.86 2.06
C ARG A 78 -18.62 13.56 1.30
N ASP A 79 -17.71 12.58 1.37
CA ASP A 79 -17.78 11.35 0.58
C ASP A 79 -18.18 10.13 1.42
N LEU A 80 -18.76 10.37 2.62
CA LEU A 80 -19.09 9.32 3.58
C LEU A 80 -20.07 8.27 3.01
N VAL A 81 -21.02 8.70 2.19
CA VAL A 81 -22.03 7.82 1.56
C VAL A 81 -21.35 6.84 0.60
N GLU A 82 -20.43 7.30 -0.23
CA GLU A 82 -19.69 6.49 -1.20
C GLU A 82 -18.70 5.54 -0.49
N LEU A 83 -18.04 6.03 0.55
CA LEU A 83 -17.16 5.22 1.40
C LEU A 83 -17.95 4.12 2.12
N LYS A 84 -19.15 4.44 2.63
CA LYS A 84 -20.02 3.44 3.27
C LYS A 84 -20.44 2.34 2.30
N LYS A 85 -20.88 2.68 1.09
CA LYS A 85 -21.21 1.68 0.07
C LYS A 85 -20.03 0.74 -0.20
N TRP A 86 -18.82 1.27 -0.21
CA TRP A 86 -17.60 0.48 -0.41
C TRP A 86 -17.31 -0.45 0.77
N ALA A 87 -17.42 0.03 2.02
CA ALA A 87 -17.27 -0.78 3.22
C ALA A 87 -18.31 -1.91 3.32
N ASP A 88 -19.57 -1.61 2.95
CA ASP A 88 -20.67 -2.57 3.03
C ASP A 88 -20.47 -3.79 2.11
N ILE A 89 -19.73 -3.65 1.00
CA ILE A 89 -19.42 -4.77 0.11
C ILE A 89 -18.66 -5.90 0.84
N GLY A 90 -17.63 -5.57 1.63
CA GLY A 90 -16.89 -6.58 2.39
C GLY A 90 -17.78 -7.33 3.36
N LYS A 91 -18.60 -6.59 4.12
CA LYS A 91 -19.50 -7.14 5.13
C LYS A 91 -20.49 -8.16 4.59
N GLN A 92 -21.03 -7.93 3.37
CA GLN A 92 -21.98 -8.85 2.73
C GLN A 92 -21.42 -10.26 2.55
N TYR A 93 -20.09 -10.39 2.43
CA TYR A 93 -19.42 -11.68 2.17
C TYR A 93 -18.48 -12.09 3.30
N GLY A 94 -18.49 -11.40 4.44
CA GLY A 94 -17.59 -11.64 5.57
C GLY A 94 -16.11 -11.42 5.22
N MET A 95 -15.83 -10.47 4.33
CA MET A 95 -14.47 -10.02 4.01
C MET A 95 -14.17 -8.75 4.80
N VAL A 96 -13.13 -8.79 5.62
CA VAL A 96 -12.62 -7.60 6.33
C VAL A 96 -12.03 -6.61 5.32
N GLN A 97 -12.24 -5.32 5.51
CA GLN A 97 -11.65 -4.28 4.66
C GLN A 97 -10.87 -3.26 5.51
N LEU A 98 -9.58 -3.12 5.22
CA LEU A 98 -8.71 -2.11 5.81
C LEU A 98 -8.37 -1.06 4.76
N ILE A 99 -8.61 0.23 5.07
CA ILE A 99 -8.22 1.35 4.21
C ILE A 99 -6.74 1.65 4.39
N GLN A 100 -5.94 1.64 3.31
CA GLN A 100 -4.56 2.07 3.39
C GLN A 100 -4.45 3.59 3.30
N LEU A 101 -4.27 4.26 4.44
CA LEU A 101 -4.06 5.71 4.53
C LEU A 101 -2.63 6.08 4.16
N SER A 102 -2.47 7.09 3.32
CA SER A 102 -1.18 7.50 2.78
C SER A 102 -1.05 8.99 2.57
N HIS A 103 0.18 9.49 2.66
CA HIS A 103 0.60 10.79 2.15
C HIS A 103 1.88 10.61 1.32
N PRO A 104 1.92 11.09 0.07
CA PRO A 104 3.00 10.72 -0.86
C PRO A 104 4.34 11.39 -0.53
N GLY A 105 4.35 12.48 0.24
CA GLY A 105 5.57 13.24 0.47
C GLY A 105 6.18 13.69 -0.87
N ARG A 106 7.47 13.40 -1.11
CA ARG A 106 8.15 13.75 -2.35
C ARG A 106 7.70 12.95 -3.59
N GLN A 107 6.94 11.86 -3.39
CA GLN A 107 6.43 11.03 -4.49
C GLN A 107 5.16 11.62 -5.14
N CYS A 108 5.17 12.92 -5.38
CA CYS A 108 4.11 13.64 -6.09
C CYS A 108 4.56 13.89 -7.54
N PRO A 109 3.87 13.33 -8.54
CA PRO A 109 4.16 13.61 -9.95
C PRO A 109 4.03 15.10 -10.28
N LYS A 110 4.92 15.62 -11.11
CA LYS A 110 4.85 17.00 -11.60
C LYS A 110 3.51 17.28 -12.27
N GLY A 111 2.93 18.43 -11.98
CA GLY A 111 1.65 18.86 -12.55
C GLY A 111 0.41 18.28 -11.87
N LEU A 112 0.54 17.29 -11.00
CA LEU A 112 -0.60 16.74 -10.25
C LEU A 112 -0.91 17.57 -9.00
N ASN A 113 0.13 18.04 -8.32
CA ASN A 113 0.02 18.85 -7.09
C ASN A 113 0.75 20.19 -7.24
N LYS A 114 0.23 21.26 -6.61
CA LYS A 114 0.85 22.60 -6.67
C LYS A 114 2.18 22.66 -5.92
N LYS A 115 2.29 21.95 -4.80
CA LYS A 115 3.49 21.94 -3.94
C LYS A 115 3.78 20.52 -3.49
N THR A 116 5.03 20.10 -3.60
CA THR A 116 5.52 18.82 -3.08
C THR A 116 6.27 19.10 -1.78
N VAL A 117 6.01 18.31 -0.76
CA VAL A 117 6.61 18.42 0.58
C VAL A 117 7.28 17.13 0.99
N ALA A 118 8.27 17.21 1.87
CA ALA A 118 8.99 16.06 2.43
C ALA A 118 9.58 16.42 3.80
N PRO A 119 10.13 15.46 4.56
CA PRO A 119 10.87 15.79 5.78
C PRO A 119 12.00 16.77 5.52
N SER A 120 12.70 16.63 4.38
CA SER A 120 13.75 17.53 3.94
C SER A 120 13.73 17.72 2.42
N ALA A 121 14.34 18.80 1.91
CA ALA A 121 14.34 19.17 0.50
C ALA A 121 15.30 18.29 -0.36
N VAL A 122 15.18 16.97 -0.24
CA VAL A 122 16.02 16.00 -0.96
C VAL A 122 15.34 15.59 -2.27
N PRO A 123 15.93 15.95 -3.44
CA PRO A 123 15.38 15.58 -4.74
C PRO A 123 15.54 14.08 -5.01
N PHE A 124 14.84 13.58 -6.01
CA PHE A 124 15.08 12.26 -6.59
C PHE A 124 16.36 12.24 -7.45
N SER A 125 16.86 11.04 -7.78
CA SER A 125 17.90 10.83 -8.79
C SER A 125 17.52 11.48 -10.12
N PRO A 126 18.47 11.87 -10.98
CA PRO A 126 18.20 12.63 -12.20
C PRO A 126 17.11 12.04 -13.11
N MET A 127 17.05 10.72 -13.21
CA MET A 127 16.06 10.03 -14.04
C MET A 127 14.64 10.22 -13.46
N LEU A 128 14.44 10.03 -12.16
CA LEU A 128 13.16 10.19 -11.51
C LEU A 128 12.79 11.68 -11.31
N ALA A 129 13.76 12.57 -11.21
CA ALA A 129 13.54 14.01 -11.16
C ALA A 129 12.87 14.58 -12.42
N THR A 130 12.85 13.83 -13.53
CA THR A 130 12.05 14.19 -14.71
C THR A 130 10.55 14.08 -14.44
N MET A 131 10.14 13.13 -13.60
CA MET A 131 8.74 12.84 -13.26
C MET A 131 8.27 13.53 -11.97
N PHE A 132 9.16 13.67 -11.00
CA PHE A 132 8.88 14.23 -9.68
C PHE A 132 9.56 15.58 -9.47
N GLY A 133 8.88 16.50 -8.78
CA GLY A 133 9.47 17.80 -8.42
C GLY A 133 10.42 17.69 -7.23
N THR A 134 11.32 18.68 -7.06
CA THR A 134 12.06 18.83 -5.83
C THR A 134 11.10 19.22 -4.70
N PRO A 135 11.03 18.46 -3.60
CA PRO A 135 10.18 18.81 -2.49
C PRO A 135 10.77 20.00 -1.72
N ARG A 136 9.91 20.76 -1.02
CA ARG A 136 10.36 21.61 0.07
C ARG A 136 10.27 20.88 1.39
N GLU A 137 11.06 21.31 2.35
CA GLU A 137 11.00 20.81 3.72
C GLU A 137 9.67 21.22 4.38
N LEU A 138 9.08 20.30 5.14
CA LEU A 138 7.91 20.54 5.99
C LEU A 138 8.31 21.40 7.20
N ARG A 139 7.50 22.41 7.51
CA ARG A 139 7.56 23.09 8.81
C ARG A 139 6.91 22.21 9.88
N GLU A 140 7.18 22.50 11.13
CA GLU A 140 6.63 21.73 12.26
C GLU A 140 5.11 21.80 12.33
N ASP A 141 4.52 22.99 12.11
CA ASP A 141 3.05 23.18 12.06
C ASP A 141 2.39 22.32 10.97
N GLU A 142 3.07 22.13 9.84
CA GLU A 142 2.61 21.28 8.75
C GLU A 142 2.75 19.78 9.06
N ILE A 143 3.79 19.39 9.81
CA ILE A 143 3.94 18.01 10.30
C ILE A 143 2.77 17.67 11.22
N LEU A 144 2.46 18.55 12.16
CA LEU A 144 1.33 18.39 13.08
C LEU A 144 -0.02 18.37 12.35
N ASP A 145 -0.24 19.26 11.34
CA ASP A 145 -1.44 19.23 10.50
C ASP A 145 -1.60 17.88 9.76
N ILE A 146 -0.52 17.33 9.21
CA ILE A 146 -0.57 16.03 8.52
C ILE A 146 -0.91 14.90 9.50
N ILE A 147 -0.36 14.89 10.70
CA ILE A 147 -0.71 13.92 11.76
C ILE A 147 -2.23 13.97 12.01
N GLN A 148 -2.80 15.15 12.19
CA GLN A 148 -4.24 15.31 12.42
C GLN A 148 -5.09 14.90 11.20
N ARG A 149 -4.58 15.04 9.97
CA ARG A 149 -5.25 14.54 8.77
C ARG A 149 -5.33 13.02 8.73
N PHE A 150 -4.29 12.30 9.18
CA PHE A 150 -4.37 10.84 9.35
C PHE A 150 -5.43 10.43 10.36
N ALA A 151 -5.49 11.09 11.52
CA ALA A 151 -6.50 10.84 12.54
C ALA A 151 -7.92 11.09 12.02
N LYS A 152 -8.14 12.23 11.37
CA LYS A 152 -9.43 12.58 10.76
C LYS A 152 -9.85 11.57 9.68
N ALA A 153 -8.93 11.19 8.80
CA ALA A 153 -9.19 10.20 7.76
C ALA A 153 -9.58 8.84 8.35
N ALA A 154 -8.90 8.39 9.41
CA ALA A 154 -9.24 7.15 10.10
C ALA A 154 -10.63 7.21 10.73
N SER A 155 -10.99 8.30 11.41
CA SER A 155 -12.34 8.50 11.97
C SER A 155 -13.42 8.49 10.88
N ILE A 156 -13.18 9.10 9.72
CA ILE A 156 -14.11 9.05 8.57
C ILE A 156 -14.26 7.60 8.07
N CYS A 157 -13.17 6.83 7.98
CA CYS A 157 -13.21 5.44 7.56
C CYS A 157 -13.99 4.56 8.56
N GLU A 158 -13.83 4.78 9.85
CA GLU A 158 -14.61 4.09 10.88
C GLU A 158 -16.10 4.42 10.78
N LYS A 159 -16.46 5.70 10.65
CA LYS A 159 -17.85 6.16 10.43
C LYS A 159 -18.47 5.56 9.17
N ALA A 160 -17.67 5.36 8.14
CA ALA A 160 -18.09 4.68 6.92
C ALA A 160 -18.31 3.17 7.11
N GLY A 161 -17.77 2.61 8.19
CA GLY A 161 -17.97 1.23 8.58
C GLY A 161 -16.88 0.27 8.11
N PHE A 162 -15.70 0.75 7.74
CA PHE A 162 -14.52 -0.11 7.58
C PHE A 162 -14.07 -0.66 8.92
N GLU A 163 -13.49 -1.86 8.94
CA GLU A 163 -13.04 -2.53 10.17
C GLU A 163 -11.73 -1.97 10.69
N GLY A 164 -10.99 -1.21 9.86
CA GLY A 164 -9.72 -0.60 10.26
C GLY A 164 -9.01 0.16 9.16
N VAL A 165 -7.83 0.62 9.51
CA VAL A 165 -6.90 1.29 8.58
C VAL A 165 -5.52 0.64 8.59
N GLN A 166 -4.79 0.82 7.49
CA GLN A 166 -3.36 0.53 7.42
C GLN A 166 -2.60 1.84 7.15
N LEU A 167 -1.68 2.19 8.03
CA LEU A 167 -0.76 3.32 7.84
C LEU A 167 0.32 2.93 6.82
N HIS A 168 0.46 3.69 5.74
CA HIS A 168 1.46 3.38 4.72
C HIS A 168 2.83 3.92 5.09
N GLY A 169 3.61 3.14 5.85
CA GLY A 169 4.96 3.46 6.30
C GLY A 169 6.09 2.87 5.45
N ALA A 170 5.81 2.49 4.20
CA ALA A 170 6.74 1.80 3.31
C ALA A 170 6.92 2.53 1.96
N HIS A 171 7.78 1.99 1.11
CA HIS A 171 7.94 2.29 -0.34
C HIS A 171 8.33 3.74 -0.65
N GLY A 172 8.90 4.47 0.31
CA GLY A 172 9.33 5.85 0.12
C GLY A 172 8.21 6.88 0.15
N TYR A 173 7.03 6.57 0.69
CA TYR A 173 5.98 7.53 1.03
C TYR A 173 6.33 8.31 2.31
N LEU A 174 5.53 9.30 2.71
CA LEU A 174 5.95 10.29 3.71
C LEU A 174 6.43 9.68 5.04
N ILE A 175 5.72 8.70 5.59
CA ILE A 175 6.16 8.02 6.83
C ILE A 175 7.52 7.34 6.61
N SER A 176 7.68 6.61 5.50
CA SER A 176 8.96 6.00 5.14
C SER A 176 10.07 7.03 4.90
N GLN A 177 9.72 8.22 4.36
CA GLN A 177 10.67 9.33 4.17
C GLN A 177 11.17 9.88 5.51
N PHE A 178 10.33 9.95 6.55
CA PHE A 178 10.75 10.33 7.90
C PHE A 178 11.69 9.30 8.50
N LEU A 179 11.42 8.01 8.32
CA LEU A 179 12.22 6.91 8.86
C LEU A 179 13.62 6.82 8.21
N SER A 180 13.75 7.11 6.92
CA SER A 180 14.98 6.90 6.17
C SER A 180 15.95 8.08 6.31
N PRO A 181 17.22 7.85 6.72
CA PRO A 181 18.23 8.91 6.80
C PRO A 181 18.65 9.44 5.41
N LEU A 182 18.26 8.78 4.31
CA LEU A 182 18.48 9.29 2.95
C LEU A 182 17.58 10.47 2.63
N THR A 183 16.36 10.49 3.15
CA THR A 183 15.33 11.48 2.83
C THR A 183 15.01 12.43 3.97
N ASN A 184 15.38 12.07 5.21
CA ASN A 184 15.24 12.89 6.39
C ASN A 184 16.61 13.39 6.85
N LYS A 185 16.90 14.67 6.56
CA LYS A 185 18.14 15.37 6.94
C LYS A 185 17.95 16.38 8.07
N ARG A 186 16.77 16.31 8.73
CA ARG A 186 16.43 17.21 9.82
C ARG A 186 17.35 17.00 11.03
N GLN A 187 17.55 18.08 11.80
CA GLN A 187 18.34 18.10 13.03
C GLN A 187 17.48 18.46 14.27
N ASP A 188 16.16 18.55 14.09
CA ASP A 188 15.18 18.79 15.14
C ASP A 188 14.62 17.47 15.70
N GLN A 189 13.57 17.56 16.50
CA GLN A 189 12.90 16.40 17.11
C GLN A 189 12.27 15.40 16.11
N TRP A 190 12.25 15.72 14.82
CA TRP A 190 11.70 14.90 13.74
C TRP A 190 12.77 14.19 12.90
N GLY A 191 14.07 14.39 13.21
CA GLY A 191 15.19 13.84 12.44
C GLY A 191 16.42 13.53 13.29
N GLY A 192 17.50 13.09 12.64
CA GLY A 192 18.72 12.66 13.30
C GLY A 192 18.64 11.21 13.79
N SER A 193 18.48 10.96 15.09
CA SER A 193 18.41 9.61 15.67
C SER A 193 17.17 8.84 15.19
N ILE A 194 17.18 7.52 15.34
CA ILE A 194 16.02 6.70 14.95
C ILE A 194 14.78 7.02 15.79
N GLU A 195 14.97 7.36 17.07
CA GLU A 195 13.88 7.76 17.97
C GLU A 195 13.16 9.01 17.46
N ASN A 196 13.91 9.98 16.95
CA ASN A 196 13.34 11.17 16.33
C ASN A 196 12.72 10.87 14.98
N ARG A 197 13.38 10.06 14.14
CA ARG A 197 12.86 9.70 12.80
C ARG A 197 11.57 8.89 12.86
N MET A 198 11.38 8.01 13.86
CA MET A 198 10.15 7.23 14.05
C MET A 198 9.03 8.03 14.75
N ARG A 199 9.32 9.18 15.36
CA ARG A 199 8.33 10.01 16.05
C ARG A 199 7.11 10.31 15.19
N PHE A 200 7.30 10.65 13.93
CA PHE A 200 6.17 10.93 13.01
C PHE A 200 5.19 9.76 12.89
N LEU A 201 5.69 8.53 12.79
CA LEU A 201 4.85 7.32 12.77
C LEU A 201 4.12 7.11 14.09
N LEU A 202 4.81 7.25 15.22
CA LEU A 202 4.24 7.03 16.54
C LEU A 202 3.17 8.09 16.88
N GLU A 203 3.39 9.34 16.54
CA GLU A 203 2.40 10.42 16.73
C GLU A 203 1.18 10.23 15.81
N ILE A 204 1.36 9.76 14.56
CA ILE A 204 0.23 9.37 13.71
C ILE A 204 -0.57 8.23 14.35
N TYR A 205 0.10 7.16 14.81
CA TYR A 205 -0.58 6.05 15.47
C TYR A 205 -1.39 6.53 16.68
N LYS A 206 -0.78 7.32 17.56
CA LYS A 206 -1.44 7.89 18.75
C LYS A 206 -2.67 8.71 18.36
N ALA A 207 -2.53 9.65 17.46
CA ALA A 207 -3.64 10.50 17.01
C ALA A 207 -4.77 9.70 16.35
N VAL A 208 -4.44 8.65 15.56
CA VAL A 208 -5.42 7.73 14.97
C VAL A 208 -6.13 6.93 16.06
N ARG A 209 -5.39 6.40 17.03
CA ARG A 209 -5.98 5.64 18.15
C ARG A 209 -6.92 6.49 19.00
N GLU A 210 -6.55 7.74 19.28
CA GLU A 210 -7.39 8.69 20.01
C GLU A 210 -8.67 9.09 19.25
N ALA A 211 -8.62 9.10 17.90
CA ALA A 211 -9.73 9.49 17.04
C ALA A 211 -10.68 8.35 16.66
N THR A 212 -10.37 7.11 17.06
CA THR A 212 -11.14 5.90 16.70
C THR A 212 -11.46 5.04 17.92
N SER A 213 -12.46 4.15 17.79
CA SER A 213 -12.83 3.24 18.90
C SER A 213 -11.74 2.20 19.18
N GLU A 214 -11.80 1.60 20.37
CA GLU A 214 -10.89 0.51 20.76
C GLU A 214 -10.96 -0.71 19.84
N ASN A 215 -12.11 -0.94 19.19
CA ASN A 215 -12.32 -2.07 18.29
C ASN A 215 -11.82 -1.82 16.89
N PHE A 216 -11.53 -0.57 16.52
CA PHE A 216 -11.03 -0.23 15.19
C PHE A 216 -9.59 -0.70 15.01
N ILE A 217 -9.34 -1.51 13.99
CA ILE A 217 -8.03 -2.10 13.73
C ILE A 217 -7.08 -1.03 13.16
N ILE A 218 -5.90 -0.88 13.77
CA ILE A 218 -4.83 -0.05 13.23
C ILE A 218 -3.67 -0.97 12.82
N SER A 219 -3.43 -1.04 11.53
CA SER A 219 -2.30 -1.74 10.92
C SER A 219 -1.27 -0.76 10.41
N VAL A 220 -0.05 -1.22 10.23
CA VAL A 220 1.01 -0.46 9.55
C VAL A 220 1.74 -1.35 8.55
N LYS A 221 2.10 -0.79 7.40
CA LYS A 221 3.01 -1.41 6.44
C LYS A 221 4.38 -0.77 6.55
N LEU A 222 5.40 -1.56 6.82
CA LEU A 222 6.78 -1.10 7.00
C LEU A 222 7.75 -1.84 6.07
N ASN A 223 8.81 -1.15 5.66
CA ASN A 223 9.92 -1.80 4.96
C ASN A 223 10.80 -2.57 5.96
N SER A 224 11.22 -3.77 5.60
CA SER A 224 12.33 -4.47 6.27
C SER A 224 13.69 -3.88 5.90
N ALA A 225 13.80 -3.19 4.76
CA ALA A 225 14.96 -2.44 4.31
C ALA A 225 14.58 -1.51 3.15
N ASP A 226 15.37 -0.45 2.96
CA ASP A 226 15.25 0.43 1.77
C ASP A 226 15.93 -0.17 0.53
N PHE A 227 16.80 -1.17 0.72
CA PHE A 227 17.66 -1.74 -0.32
C PHE A 227 18.56 -0.70 -1.02
N GLN A 228 18.95 0.35 -0.29
CA GLN A 228 19.82 1.43 -0.74
C GLN A 228 20.96 1.63 0.26
N ARG A 229 22.16 1.87 -0.25
CA ARG A 229 23.31 2.19 0.61
C ARG A 229 23.07 3.49 1.37
N GLY A 230 23.26 3.44 2.71
CA GLY A 230 22.99 4.57 3.60
C GLY A 230 21.51 4.78 3.92
N GLY A 231 20.61 3.87 3.53
CA GLY A 231 19.23 3.83 3.95
C GLY A 231 19.07 3.37 5.40
N ILE A 232 17.83 3.10 5.79
CA ILE A 232 17.50 2.57 7.11
C ILE A 232 18.20 1.22 7.34
N THR A 233 18.85 1.06 8.49
CA THR A 233 19.55 -0.19 8.85
C THR A 233 18.57 -1.24 9.38
N GLU A 234 18.96 -2.51 9.42
CA GLU A 234 18.14 -3.58 10.02
C GLU A 234 17.90 -3.31 11.51
N GLU A 235 18.89 -2.78 12.24
CA GLU A 235 18.78 -2.41 13.66
C GLU A 235 17.76 -1.28 13.87
N ASP A 236 17.81 -0.24 13.03
CA ASP A 236 16.82 0.84 13.03
C ASP A 236 15.40 0.29 12.78
N VAL A 237 15.26 -0.61 11.81
CA VAL A 237 13.96 -1.23 11.48
C VAL A 237 13.44 -2.04 12.68
N ILE A 238 14.27 -2.87 13.30
CA ILE A 238 13.90 -3.63 14.51
C ILE A 238 13.44 -2.67 15.62
N THR A 239 14.15 -1.55 15.82
CA THR A 239 13.78 -0.53 16.81
C THR A 239 12.40 0.06 16.51
N VAL A 240 12.10 0.39 15.25
CA VAL A 240 10.78 0.89 14.83
C VAL A 240 9.68 -0.14 15.09
N PHE A 241 9.91 -1.42 14.73
CA PHE A 241 8.93 -2.50 14.96
C PHE A 241 8.63 -2.68 16.46
N LYS A 242 9.64 -2.68 17.30
CA LYS A 242 9.47 -2.77 18.76
C LYS A 242 8.71 -1.57 19.32
N ALA A 243 9.03 -0.37 18.86
CA ALA A 243 8.39 0.85 19.34
C ALA A 243 6.89 0.89 18.97
N ILE A 244 6.55 0.50 17.73
CA ILE A 244 5.14 0.49 17.30
C ILE A 244 4.35 -0.67 17.93
N ASP A 245 4.99 -1.81 18.21
CA ASP A 245 4.39 -2.92 18.96
C ASP A 245 4.08 -2.49 20.41
N ALA A 246 5.04 -1.84 21.06
CA ALA A 246 4.91 -1.38 22.44
C ALA A 246 3.75 -0.39 22.65
N VAL A 247 3.39 0.41 21.65
CA VAL A 247 2.22 1.31 21.71
C VAL A 247 0.91 0.62 21.34
N GLY A 248 0.92 -0.66 20.95
CA GLY A 248 -0.26 -1.50 20.77
C GLY A 248 -0.81 -1.55 19.35
N ILE A 249 0.05 -1.52 18.32
CA ILE A 249 -0.36 -1.78 16.93
C ILE A 249 -1.00 -3.16 16.80
N ASP A 250 -2.03 -3.30 15.97
CA ASP A 250 -2.76 -4.57 15.83
C ASP A 250 -2.13 -5.53 14.82
N LEU A 251 -1.58 -4.99 13.71
CA LEU A 251 -1.02 -5.76 12.62
C LEU A 251 0.11 -4.99 11.92
N ILE A 252 1.26 -5.64 11.73
CA ILE A 252 2.35 -5.11 10.89
C ILE A 252 2.46 -5.94 9.62
N GLU A 253 2.36 -5.27 8.46
CA GLU A 253 2.70 -5.85 7.16
C GLU A 253 4.17 -5.62 6.86
N ILE A 254 4.93 -6.70 6.69
CA ILE A 254 6.35 -6.67 6.33
C ILE A 254 6.47 -6.58 4.80
N SER A 255 7.17 -5.54 4.33
CA SER A 255 7.40 -5.25 2.92
C SER A 255 8.84 -4.76 2.71
N GLY A 256 9.17 -4.20 1.55
CA GLY A 256 10.50 -3.62 1.31
C GLY A 256 10.64 -2.94 -0.05
N GLY A 257 11.65 -2.08 -0.14
CA GLY A 257 11.97 -1.32 -1.33
C GLY A 257 11.35 0.07 -1.40
N THR A 258 11.87 0.86 -2.33
CA THR A 258 11.41 2.23 -2.64
C THR A 258 11.29 2.37 -4.17
N TYR A 259 10.82 3.51 -4.69
CA TYR A 259 10.83 3.78 -6.14
C TYR A 259 12.25 3.88 -6.72
N GLU A 260 13.24 4.22 -5.91
CA GLU A 260 14.65 4.26 -6.29
C GLU A 260 15.31 2.87 -6.24
N ALA A 261 14.77 1.94 -5.42
CA ALA A 261 15.18 0.54 -5.32
C ALA A 261 13.93 -0.36 -5.24
N PRO A 262 13.24 -0.62 -6.36
CA PRO A 262 11.89 -1.19 -6.38
C PRO A 262 11.88 -2.71 -6.16
N ALA A 263 12.31 -3.19 -4.99
CA ALA A 263 12.27 -4.61 -4.62
C ALA A 263 10.84 -5.18 -4.66
N MET A 264 9.83 -4.35 -4.32
CA MET A 264 8.41 -4.72 -4.39
C MET A 264 7.91 -5.00 -5.81
N ALA A 265 8.56 -4.45 -6.85
CA ALA A 265 8.21 -4.69 -8.25
C ALA A 265 8.86 -5.96 -8.84
N GLY A 266 9.63 -6.70 -8.04
CA GLY A 266 10.36 -7.89 -8.50
C GLY A 266 11.61 -7.57 -9.33
N ALA A 267 12.12 -6.34 -9.28
CA ALA A 267 13.39 -5.97 -9.86
C ALA A 267 14.53 -6.78 -9.20
N LYS A 268 15.50 -7.21 -10.02
CA LYS A 268 16.58 -8.15 -9.69
C LYS A 268 17.13 -7.97 -8.27
N SER A 269 16.77 -8.87 -7.35
CA SER A 269 17.61 -9.11 -6.20
C SER A 269 18.78 -9.94 -6.68
N GLU A 270 19.98 -9.38 -6.71
CA GLU A 270 21.20 -10.12 -6.94
C GLU A 270 21.33 -11.21 -5.86
N LYS A 271 21.55 -12.45 -6.30
CA LYS A 271 21.83 -13.64 -5.50
C LYS A 271 20.86 -13.90 -4.32
N ARG A 272 19.65 -14.36 -4.65
CA ARG A 272 18.76 -14.93 -3.64
C ARG A 272 19.43 -16.16 -3.02
N LYS A 273 19.41 -16.27 -1.69
CA LYS A 273 19.82 -17.52 -1.01
C LYS A 273 18.89 -18.64 -1.47
N ALA A 274 19.43 -19.82 -1.70
CA ALA A 274 18.64 -21.01 -2.08
C ALA A 274 17.47 -21.29 -1.12
N SER A 275 17.65 -21.00 0.18
CA SER A 275 16.60 -21.07 1.20
C SER A 275 15.42 -20.13 0.94
N THR A 276 15.66 -18.89 0.49
CA THR A 276 14.60 -17.92 0.16
C THR A 276 13.81 -18.34 -1.07
N ILE A 277 14.47 -18.97 -2.05
CA ILE A 277 13.81 -19.54 -3.23
C ILE A 277 12.93 -20.72 -2.82
N ALA A 278 13.44 -21.60 -1.95
CA ALA A 278 12.71 -22.76 -1.46
C ALA A 278 11.50 -22.41 -0.59
N ARG A 279 11.58 -21.30 0.16
CA ARG A 279 10.49 -20.81 1.04
C ARG A 279 9.47 -19.90 0.32
N GLU A 280 9.68 -19.54 -0.94
CA GLU A 280 8.83 -18.69 -1.77
C GLU A 280 8.60 -17.26 -1.27
N ALA A 281 8.85 -16.94 0.00
CA ALA A 281 8.59 -15.64 0.63
C ALA A 281 9.87 -14.79 0.74
N TYR A 282 9.83 -13.58 0.16
CA TYR A 282 10.99 -12.67 0.11
C TYR A 282 11.43 -12.15 1.47
N PHE A 283 10.48 -12.03 2.42
CA PHE A 283 10.70 -11.37 3.71
C PHE A 283 10.51 -12.32 4.89
N LEU A 284 10.44 -13.65 4.65
CA LEU A 284 10.17 -14.62 5.72
C LEU A 284 11.34 -14.71 6.72
N ASP A 285 12.58 -14.67 6.22
CA ASP A 285 13.77 -14.69 7.11
C ASP A 285 13.76 -13.48 8.08
N PHE A 286 13.33 -12.31 7.61
CA PHE A 286 13.18 -11.13 8.45
C PHE A 286 11.99 -11.29 9.42
N ALA A 287 10.87 -11.85 8.96
CA ALA A 287 9.70 -12.10 9.80
C ALA A 287 10.03 -13.05 10.95
N GLU A 288 10.81 -14.10 10.71
CA GLU A 288 11.30 -15.03 11.76
C GLU A 288 12.12 -14.30 12.83
N LYS A 289 13.01 -13.38 12.43
CA LYS A 289 13.80 -12.59 13.37
C LYS A 289 12.92 -11.63 14.18
N ILE A 290 12.03 -10.91 13.51
CA ILE A 290 11.21 -9.87 14.17
C ILE A 290 10.14 -10.49 15.07
N ARG A 291 9.64 -11.69 14.74
CA ARG A 291 8.66 -12.42 15.57
C ARG A 291 9.12 -12.61 17.01
N GLN A 292 10.41 -12.76 17.22
CA GLN A 292 10.99 -12.89 18.57
C GLN A 292 11.02 -11.57 19.35
N GLN A 293 10.75 -10.45 18.69
CA GLN A 293 10.89 -9.09 19.24
C GLN A 293 9.54 -8.37 19.42
N VAL A 294 8.45 -8.87 18.80
CA VAL A 294 7.13 -8.24 18.80
C VAL A 294 6.02 -9.25 19.08
N THR A 295 4.91 -8.77 19.61
CA THR A 295 3.74 -9.58 20.00
C THR A 295 2.53 -9.38 19.07
N CYS A 296 2.44 -8.26 18.38
CA CYS A 296 1.36 -7.96 17.43
C CYS A 296 1.26 -8.99 16.30
N LYS A 297 0.16 -8.97 15.57
CA LYS A 297 0.01 -9.83 14.39
C LYS A 297 0.97 -9.40 13.28
N LEU A 298 1.53 -10.37 12.58
CA LEU A 298 2.44 -10.14 11.44
C LEU A 298 1.83 -10.69 10.15
N MET A 299 1.93 -9.90 9.10
CA MET A 299 1.60 -10.27 7.73
C MET A 299 2.87 -10.21 6.87
N VAL A 300 3.17 -11.27 6.16
CA VAL A 300 4.27 -11.29 5.18
C VAL A 300 3.69 -11.23 3.78
N THR A 301 4.14 -10.25 3.00
CA THR A 301 3.66 -10.03 1.63
C THR A 301 4.75 -10.28 0.61
N GLY A 302 4.45 -11.09 -0.42
CA GLY A 302 5.29 -11.28 -1.59
C GLY A 302 6.03 -12.61 -1.63
N GLY A 303 6.00 -13.22 -2.82
CA GLY A 303 6.70 -14.46 -3.11
C GLY A 303 5.83 -15.70 -3.09
N PHE A 304 4.86 -15.81 -2.23
CA PHE A 304 4.00 -16.99 -2.07
C PHE A 304 3.31 -17.43 -3.38
N ARG A 305 3.40 -18.73 -3.66
CA ARG A 305 2.84 -19.35 -4.88
C ARG A 305 2.11 -20.65 -4.59
N THR A 306 2.54 -21.40 -3.58
CA THR A 306 2.00 -22.72 -3.23
C THR A 306 1.29 -22.71 -1.90
N VAL A 307 0.24 -23.50 -1.78
CA VAL A 307 -0.47 -23.71 -0.51
C VAL A 307 0.46 -24.31 0.55
N ALA A 308 1.35 -25.21 0.13
CA ALA A 308 2.33 -25.80 1.02
C ALA A 308 3.28 -24.75 1.62
N GLY A 309 3.83 -23.83 0.79
CA GLY A 309 4.70 -22.74 1.25
C GLY A 309 3.99 -21.76 2.18
N MET A 310 2.73 -21.43 1.89
CA MET A 310 1.89 -20.57 2.73
C MET A 310 1.64 -21.22 4.10
N ASN A 311 1.22 -22.48 4.12
CA ASN A 311 0.98 -23.21 5.36
C ASN A 311 2.26 -23.40 6.19
N ALA A 312 3.40 -23.69 5.54
CA ALA A 312 4.68 -23.78 6.22
C ALA A 312 5.07 -22.48 6.92
N ALA A 313 4.86 -21.32 6.26
CA ALA A 313 5.13 -20.02 6.85
C ALA A 313 4.23 -19.72 8.08
N LEU A 314 2.95 -20.10 8.04
CA LEU A 314 2.04 -19.97 9.20
C LEU A 314 2.42 -20.93 10.33
N GLN A 315 2.79 -22.16 10.00
CA GLN A 315 3.15 -23.21 10.98
C GLN A 315 4.47 -22.92 11.67
N SER A 316 5.42 -22.23 11.01
CA SER A 316 6.66 -21.79 11.67
C SER A 316 6.42 -20.71 12.74
N GLY A 317 5.23 -20.10 12.76
CA GLY A 317 4.89 -18.98 13.65
C GLY A 317 5.51 -17.64 13.26
N ALA A 318 6.24 -17.57 12.14
CA ALA A 318 6.88 -16.34 11.65
C ALA A 318 5.87 -15.26 11.27
N CYS A 319 4.69 -15.67 10.82
CA CYS A 319 3.60 -14.75 10.51
C CYS A 319 2.22 -15.33 10.88
N ASP A 320 1.25 -14.43 11.00
CA ASP A 320 -0.15 -14.76 11.29
C ASP A 320 -1.02 -14.72 10.03
N PHE A 321 -0.59 -13.97 9.01
CA PHE A 321 -1.30 -13.79 7.75
C PHE A 321 -0.37 -13.89 6.54
N ILE A 322 -0.93 -14.38 5.44
CA ILE A 322 -0.29 -14.48 4.13
C ILE A 322 -0.79 -13.34 3.25
N GLY A 323 0.13 -12.46 2.84
CA GLY A 323 -0.12 -11.34 1.94
C GLY A 323 0.12 -11.71 0.48
N ILE A 324 -0.90 -11.55 -0.36
CA ILE A 324 -0.81 -11.74 -1.81
C ILE A 324 -1.34 -10.49 -2.49
N ALA A 325 -0.66 -9.97 -3.51
CA ALA A 325 -1.09 -8.77 -4.21
C ALA A 325 -1.39 -9.03 -5.70
N ARG A 326 -0.36 -9.10 -6.54
CA ARG A 326 -0.48 -9.17 -8.01
C ARG A 326 -1.35 -10.33 -8.55
N PRO A 327 -1.33 -11.55 -8.00
CA PRO A 327 -2.22 -12.61 -8.44
C PRO A 327 -3.71 -12.26 -8.34
N PHE A 328 -4.15 -11.53 -7.30
CA PHE A 328 -5.54 -11.11 -7.16
C PHE A 328 -6.03 -10.14 -8.26
N ALA A 329 -5.13 -9.52 -9.01
CA ALA A 329 -5.50 -8.69 -10.16
C ALA A 329 -5.95 -9.51 -11.39
N VAL A 330 -5.65 -10.80 -11.40
CA VAL A 330 -5.95 -11.69 -12.54
C VAL A 330 -6.67 -12.99 -12.15
N GLU A 331 -6.73 -13.30 -10.87
CA GLU A 331 -7.40 -14.46 -10.29
C GLU A 331 -8.32 -14.01 -9.16
N THR A 332 -9.54 -13.57 -9.49
CA THR A 332 -10.47 -13.02 -8.49
C THR A 332 -11.01 -14.08 -7.52
N ASP A 333 -11.02 -15.36 -7.90
CA ASP A 333 -11.41 -16.51 -7.10
C ASP A 333 -10.24 -17.19 -6.35
N LEU A 334 -9.08 -16.54 -6.36
CA LEU A 334 -7.83 -17.11 -5.86
C LEU A 334 -7.95 -17.66 -4.43
N ALA A 335 -8.60 -16.93 -3.52
CA ALA A 335 -8.68 -17.36 -2.13
C ALA A 335 -9.46 -18.68 -1.97
N ASN A 336 -10.62 -18.83 -2.65
CA ASN A 336 -11.38 -20.08 -2.67
C ASN A 336 -10.53 -21.24 -3.20
N ARG A 337 -9.75 -20.99 -4.25
CA ARG A 337 -8.89 -22.02 -4.88
C ARG A 337 -7.73 -22.42 -3.97
N LEU A 338 -7.07 -21.46 -3.31
CA LEU A 338 -6.01 -21.76 -2.34
C LEU A 338 -6.54 -22.58 -1.17
N ILE A 339 -7.71 -22.22 -0.63
CA ILE A 339 -8.37 -22.98 0.45
C ILE A 339 -8.75 -24.40 -0.02
N ALA A 340 -9.10 -24.57 -1.29
CA ALA A 340 -9.33 -25.87 -1.90
C ALA A 340 -8.04 -26.65 -2.29
N GLY A 341 -6.86 -26.20 -1.85
CA GLY A 341 -5.57 -26.84 -2.09
C GLY A 341 -4.97 -26.60 -3.49
N GLN A 342 -5.48 -25.61 -4.25
CA GLN A 342 -4.97 -25.28 -5.58
C GLN A 342 -4.01 -24.10 -5.52
N ASP A 343 -2.82 -24.25 -6.04
CA ASP A 343 -1.78 -23.22 -6.07
C ASP A 343 -2.12 -22.03 -6.98
N VAL A 344 -1.36 -20.94 -6.83
CA VAL A 344 -1.45 -19.76 -7.68
C VAL A 344 -1.12 -20.14 -9.13
N LYS A 345 -2.03 -19.89 -10.06
CA LYS A 345 -1.84 -20.18 -11.51
C LYS A 345 -1.08 -19.07 -12.23
N TYR A 346 -1.30 -17.83 -11.82
CA TYR A 346 -0.68 -16.68 -12.48
C TYR A 346 0.80 -16.58 -12.19
N ALA A 347 1.62 -16.84 -13.23
CA ALA A 347 3.05 -16.59 -13.18
C ALA A 347 3.33 -15.08 -13.25
N VAL A 348 3.64 -14.46 -12.12
CA VAL A 348 3.99 -13.03 -12.06
C VAL A 348 5.30 -12.79 -12.81
N LYS A 349 5.21 -12.12 -13.96
CA LYS A 349 6.35 -11.72 -14.79
C LYS A 349 6.42 -10.19 -14.85
N PRO A 350 7.62 -9.60 -15.07
CA PRO A 350 7.74 -8.17 -15.33
C PRO A 350 6.89 -7.75 -16.53
N ILE A 351 6.12 -6.68 -16.36
CA ILE A 351 5.26 -6.13 -17.42
C ILE A 351 6.11 -5.24 -18.32
N LYS A 352 6.32 -5.66 -19.56
CA LYS A 352 7.18 -4.96 -20.53
C LYS A 352 6.42 -4.59 -21.79
N THR A 353 6.61 -3.35 -22.26
CA THR A 353 6.05 -2.85 -23.51
C THR A 353 6.91 -3.20 -24.72
N GLY A 354 8.18 -3.53 -24.51
CA GLY A 354 9.21 -3.60 -25.55
C GLY A 354 9.84 -2.25 -25.89
N LEU A 355 9.41 -1.14 -25.26
CA LEU A 355 10.00 0.18 -25.41
C LEU A 355 10.97 0.42 -24.24
N PRO A 356 12.31 0.41 -24.48
CA PRO A 356 13.31 0.44 -23.39
C PRO A 356 13.16 1.62 -22.43
N PHE A 357 12.75 2.79 -22.93
CA PHE A 357 12.54 3.97 -22.10
C PHE A 357 11.37 3.79 -21.13
N VAL A 358 10.22 3.27 -21.61
CA VAL A 358 9.04 3.02 -20.79
C VAL A 358 9.31 1.92 -19.76
N ASP A 359 9.96 0.85 -20.20
CA ASP A 359 10.23 -0.32 -19.37
C ASP A 359 11.20 -0.05 -18.21
N LYS A 360 12.04 1.00 -18.33
CA LYS A 360 12.92 1.48 -17.25
C LYS A 360 12.19 2.28 -16.16
N MET A 361 11.02 2.86 -16.47
CA MET A 361 10.30 3.74 -15.52
C MET A 361 9.50 2.99 -14.47
N ALA A 362 9.43 1.66 -14.48
CA ALA A 362 8.63 0.80 -13.59
C ALA A 362 7.12 1.15 -13.51
N ILE A 363 6.63 2.11 -14.32
CA ILE A 363 5.24 2.57 -14.32
C ILE A 363 4.30 1.49 -14.87
N MET A 364 4.82 0.59 -15.71
CA MET A 364 4.01 -0.45 -16.36
C MET A 364 3.36 -1.42 -15.37
N GLU A 365 4.04 -1.73 -14.28
CA GLU A 365 3.45 -2.56 -13.20
C GLU A 365 2.20 -1.91 -12.61
N ILE A 366 2.22 -0.59 -12.44
CA ILE A 366 1.08 0.16 -11.87
C ILE A 366 -0.07 0.21 -12.86
N ILE A 367 0.15 0.72 -14.07
CA ILE A 367 -0.93 0.98 -15.03
C ILE A 367 -1.55 -0.31 -15.61
N TRP A 368 -0.76 -1.37 -15.75
CA TRP A 368 -1.28 -2.64 -16.26
C TRP A 368 -2.20 -3.32 -15.24
N TYR A 369 -1.81 -3.38 -13.96
CA TYR A 369 -2.67 -3.93 -12.92
C TYR A 369 -3.90 -3.05 -12.67
N ALA A 370 -3.79 -1.72 -12.71
CA ALA A 370 -4.93 -0.82 -12.65
C ALA A 370 -5.92 -1.05 -13.81
N ALA A 371 -5.44 -1.40 -15.01
CA ALA A 371 -6.31 -1.77 -16.14
C ALA A 371 -7.07 -3.08 -15.89
N GLN A 372 -6.45 -4.08 -15.22
CA GLN A 372 -7.13 -5.29 -14.78
C GLN A 372 -8.22 -4.98 -13.75
N PHE A 373 -7.90 -4.18 -12.73
CA PHE A 373 -8.86 -3.76 -11.70
C PHE A 373 -10.07 -3.04 -12.31
N ARG A 374 -9.81 -2.15 -13.26
CA ARG A 374 -10.90 -1.47 -14.01
C ARG A 374 -11.77 -2.44 -14.81
N SER A 375 -11.19 -3.49 -15.34
CA SER A 375 -11.93 -4.54 -16.04
C SER A 375 -12.81 -5.33 -15.08
N ILE A 376 -12.24 -5.79 -13.96
CA ILE A 376 -12.96 -6.51 -12.91
C ILE A 376 -14.07 -5.64 -12.32
N GLY A 377 -13.80 -4.38 -12.01
CA GLY A 377 -14.79 -3.42 -11.48
C GLY A 377 -15.98 -3.17 -12.42
N LYS A 378 -15.82 -3.44 -13.72
CA LYS A 378 -16.91 -3.44 -14.73
C LYS A 378 -17.62 -4.79 -14.87
N GLY A 379 -17.35 -5.76 -13.98
CA GLY A 379 -17.91 -7.12 -14.07
C GLY A 379 -17.30 -7.99 -15.17
N LYS A 380 -16.18 -7.57 -15.77
CA LYS A 380 -15.50 -8.34 -16.81
C LYS A 380 -14.44 -9.26 -16.20
N LYS A 381 -14.19 -10.40 -16.84
CA LYS A 381 -13.08 -11.28 -16.48
C LYS A 381 -11.73 -10.55 -16.71
N PRO A 382 -10.76 -10.69 -15.80
CA PRO A 382 -9.42 -10.19 -16.04
C PRO A 382 -8.76 -10.88 -17.22
N ASN A 383 -7.84 -10.18 -17.89
CA ASN A 383 -7.13 -10.71 -19.06
C ASN A 383 -5.61 -10.76 -18.83
N PRO A 384 -5.04 -11.89 -18.37
CA PRO A 384 -3.60 -12.03 -18.18
C PRO A 384 -2.75 -11.80 -19.44
N LYS A 385 -3.37 -11.88 -20.63
CA LYS A 385 -2.73 -11.66 -21.95
C LYS A 385 -2.92 -10.23 -22.48
N LEU A 386 -3.45 -9.31 -21.65
CA LEU A 386 -3.63 -7.90 -22.04
C LEU A 386 -2.29 -7.29 -22.45
N SER A 387 -2.24 -6.73 -23.67
CA SER A 387 -1.04 -6.15 -24.24
C SER A 387 -0.55 -4.94 -23.41
N PRO A 388 0.68 -4.98 -22.84
CA PRO A 388 1.24 -3.85 -22.10
C PRO A 388 1.35 -2.59 -22.96
N LEU A 389 1.70 -2.74 -24.25
CA LEU A 389 1.82 -1.60 -25.16
C LEU A 389 0.47 -0.90 -25.38
N LEU A 390 -0.62 -1.64 -25.58
CA LEU A 390 -1.95 -1.05 -25.71
C LEU A 390 -2.39 -0.35 -24.42
N VAL A 391 -2.09 -0.93 -23.25
CA VAL A 391 -2.36 -0.28 -21.96
C VAL A 391 -1.61 1.04 -21.84
N PHE A 392 -0.31 1.06 -22.20
CA PHE A 392 0.49 2.27 -22.18
C PHE A 392 -0.06 3.35 -23.14
N LEU A 393 -0.41 2.99 -24.37
CA LEU A 393 -0.97 3.94 -25.33
C LEU A 393 -2.30 4.54 -24.85
N ASN A 394 -3.17 3.72 -24.24
CA ASN A 394 -4.43 4.19 -23.67
C ASN A 394 -4.21 5.13 -22.47
N TYR A 395 -3.25 4.81 -21.62
CA TYR A 395 -2.85 5.66 -20.49
C TYR A 395 -2.31 7.01 -20.98
N ALA A 396 -1.41 7.01 -21.96
CA ALA A 396 -0.85 8.22 -22.57
C ALA A 396 -1.95 9.11 -23.19
N LYS A 397 -2.89 8.52 -23.95
CA LYS A 397 -4.05 9.24 -24.50
C LYS A 397 -4.92 9.87 -23.41
N GLY A 398 -5.14 9.15 -22.31
CA GLY A 398 -5.92 9.66 -21.18
C GLY A 398 -5.25 10.87 -20.53
N ASN A 399 -3.95 10.83 -20.32
CA ASN A 399 -3.18 11.93 -19.74
C ASN A 399 -3.15 13.16 -20.66
N ILE A 400 -2.96 12.99 -21.97
CA ILE A 400 -3.01 14.08 -22.95
C ILE A 400 -4.38 14.78 -22.91
N LYS A 401 -5.48 14.01 -22.90
CA LYS A 401 -6.83 14.57 -22.78
C LYS A 401 -7.04 15.34 -21.48
N ALA A 402 -6.51 14.84 -20.36
CA ALA A 402 -6.61 15.51 -19.06
C ALA A 402 -5.84 16.84 -19.04
N VAL A 403 -4.65 16.89 -19.64
CA VAL A 403 -3.84 18.10 -19.77
C VAL A 403 -4.57 19.15 -20.65
N ILE A 404 -5.10 18.74 -21.80
CA ILE A 404 -5.85 19.62 -22.69
C ILE A 404 -7.10 20.17 -21.98
N LYS A 405 -7.86 19.32 -21.27
CA LYS A 405 -9.04 19.74 -20.52
C LYS A 405 -8.70 20.70 -19.39
N GLY A 406 -7.58 20.48 -18.68
CA GLY A 406 -7.07 21.38 -17.64
C GLY A 406 -6.67 22.75 -18.20
N GLN A 407 -6.00 22.79 -19.34
CA GLN A 407 -5.64 24.05 -20.02
C GLN A 407 -6.86 24.82 -20.54
N VAL A 408 -7.89 24.13 -21.03
CA VAL A 408 -9.15 24.76 -21.48
C VAL A 408 -9.92 25.36 -20.30
N ASN A 409 -9.95 24.66 -19.15
CA ASN A 409 -10.64 25.16 -17.95
C ASN A 409 -9.91 26.35 -17.31
N SER A 410 -8.57 26.36 -17.31
CA SER A 410 -7.79 27.49 -16.81
C SER A 410 -7.94 28.76 -17.68
N ARG A 411 -8.18 28.60 -18.99
CA ARG A 411 -8.47 29.73 -19.90
C ARG A 411 -9.91 30.28 -19.79
N LYS A 412 -10.85 29.47 -19.20
CA LYS A 412 -12.24 29.94 -18.98
C LYS A 412 -12.44 30.57 -17.61
N SER A 413 -11.46 30.45 -16.70
CA SER A 413 -11.48 31.03 -15.36
C SER A 413 -10.50 32.21 -15.19
N ALA A 414 -9.82 32.60 -16.25
CA ALA A 414 -9.08 33.86 -16.39
C ALA A 414 -9.83 34.81 -17.30
#